data_28ef9c168026f93cdd97f1c4e0207f58
#
_entry.id   28ef9c168026f93cdd97f1c4e0207f58
#
_cell.length_a   1.000
_cell.length_b   1.000
_cell.length_c   1.000
_cell.angle_alpha   90.00
_cell.angle_beta   90.00
_cell.angle_gamma   90.00
#
_symmetry.space_group_name_H-M   'P 1'
#
loop_
_entity.id
_entity.type
_entity.pdbx_description
1 polymer ?
#
loop_
_entity_poly.entity_id
_entity_poly.type
_entity_poly.pdbx_seq_one_letter_code
_entity_poly.pdbx_strand_id
1 'polypeptide(L)'
;MNDRIAQLLNEHFIPVKIDREERPDVDKVYMDFLQATTGGGGWPLNVFVTPELQPIFGGTYWPGPKSERNHQGGGFEAILTKVASAWKEQESRCRESAANITDQLRQFAQEGTLSGRRSGEGADGGDDALELELVEEAYDHYYSRYDEQYGGFGGAPKFPTPSHLSFLLRLGEWDGIVKDVIGDDAVQNAQNMVAKTLEHMAKGGIKDQVGHGFARYSVTKDWSLPHFEKMYVFLVFPMGYTDESAGSMTMLNCCLSISMHGS
;
A
#
# COMPACT_ATOMS: atom_id res chain seq x y z
N MET A 1 13.31 8.96 -23.45
CA MET A 1 12.55 10.20 -23.14
C MET A 1 11.45 10.35 -24.16
N ASN A 2 10.36 11.02 -23.81
CA ASN A 2 9.26 11.29 -24.74
C ASN A 2 9.20 12.81 -24.97
N ASP A 3 9.58 13.26 -26.18
CA ASP A 3 9.71 14.68 -26.51
C ASP A 3 8.36 15.41 -26.46
N ARG A 4 7.26 14.72 -26.80
CA ARG A 4 5.92 15.29 -26.73
C ARG A 4 5.49 15.63 -25.30
N ILE A 5 5.73 14.70 -24.35
CA ILE A 5 5.45 14.94 -22.92
C ILE A 5 6.37 16.04 -22.38
N ALA A 6 7.64 16.02 -22.75
CA ALA A 6 8.58 17.07 -22.34
C ALA A 6 8.15 18.46 -22.82
N GLN A 7 7.68 18.56 -24.07
CA GLN A 7 7.15 19.80 -24.63
C GLN A 7 5.94 20.31 -23.84
N LEU A 8 4.94 19.45 -23.57
CA LEU A 8 3.74 19.80 -22.79
C LEU A 8 4.09 20.28 -21.38
N LEU A 9 5.01 19.58 -20.71
CA LEU A 9 5.47 19.96 -19.38
C LEU A 9 6.15 21.32 -19.37
N ASN A 10 7.04 21.57 -20.32
CA ASN A 10 7.78 22.84 -20.38
C ASN A 10 6.92 24.03 -20.81
N GLU A 11 5.89 23.80 -21.62
CA GLU A 11 5.00 24.84 -22.12
C GLU A 11 3.93 25.26 -21.10
N HIS A 12 3.40 24.32 -20.33
CA HIS A 12 2.23 24.55 -19.50
C HIS A 12 2.46 24.40 -17.99
N PHE A 13 3.59 23.85 -17.56
CA PHE A 13 3.84 23.53 -16.15
C PHE A 13 5.24 23.95 -15.71
N ILE A 14 5.42 24.07 -14.41
CA ILE A 14 6.73 24.13 -13.75
C ILE A 14 6.94 22.76 -13.08
N PRO A 15 7.62 21.80 -13.74
CA PRO A 15 7.82 20.48 -13.19
C PRO A 15 8.86 20.51 -12.07
N VAL A 16 8.48 20.02 -10.88
CA VAL A 16 9.36 19.91 -9.72
C VAL A 16 9.46 18.43 -9.32
N LYS A 17 10.68 17.93 -9.17
CA LYS A 17 10.94 16.61 -8.58
C LYS A 17 11.32 16.80 -7.13
N ILE A 18 10.66 16.01 -6.26
CA ILE A 18 10.92 16.03 -4.84
C ILE A 18 11.49 14.67 -4.46
N ASP A 19 12.62 14.66 -3.77
CA ASP A 19 13.14 13.47 -3.12
C ASP A 19 12.41 13.31 -1.78
N ARG A 20 11.66 12.25 -1.65
CA ARG A 20 10.87 11.96 -0.44
C ARG A 20 11.74 11.62 0.78
N GLU A 21 12.96 11.17 0.58
CA GLU A 21 13.88 10.90 1.69
C GLU A 21 14.47 12.21 2.25
N GLU A 22 14.68 13.21 1.38
CA GLU A 22 15.11 14.54 1.81
C GLU A 22 13.96 15.41 2.33
N ARG A 23 12.75 15.26 1.74
CA ARG A 23 11.57 16.06 2.07
C ARG A 23 10.34 15.19 2.36
N PRO A 24 10.41 14.34 3.40
CA PRO A 24 9.28 13.51 3.80
C PRO A 24 8.07 14.33 4.26
N ASP A 25 8.29 15.53 4.76
CA ASP A 25 7.26 16.48 5.14
C ASP A 25 6.36 16.88 3.96
N VAL A 26 6.96 17.19 2.82
CA VAL A 26 6.24 17.55 1.58
C VAL A 26 5.54 16.32 0.98
N ASP A 27 6.24 15.19 0.93
CA ASP A 27 5.68 13.92 0.44
C ASP A 27 4.42 13.54 1.22
N LYS A 28 4.48 13.64 2.57
CA LYS A 28 3.34 13.32 3.43
C LYS A 28 2.12 14.20 3.14
N VAL A 29 2.28 15.50 3.04
CA VAL A 29 1.16 16.42 2.80
C VAL A 29 0.41 16.08 1.51
N TYR A 30 1.15 15.81 0.43
CA TYR A 30 0.51 15.48 -0.86
C TYR A 30 0.05 14.02 -0.94
N MET A 31 0.63 13.12 -0.16
CA MET A 31 0.11 11.76 0.00
C MET A 31 -1.22 11.77 0.75
N ASP A 32 -1.33 12.53 1.84
CA ASP A 32 -2.57 12.70 2.60
C ASP A 32 -3.68 13.27 1.70
N PHE A 33 -3.36 14.25 0.86
CA PHE A 33 -4.29 14.76 -0.17
C PHE A 33 -4.75 13.67 -1.13
N LEU A 34 -3.84 12.87 -1.65
CA LEU A 34 -4.18 11.81 -2.60
C LEU A 34 -5.07 10.76 -1.96
N GLN A 35 -4.73 10.32 -0.76
CA GLN A 35 -5.50 9.33 -0.01
C GLN A 35 -6.91 9.85 0.32
N ALA A 36 -7.04 11.09 0.77
CA ALA A 36 -8.33 11.69 1.08
C ALA A 36 -9.25 11.83 -0.15
N THR A 37 -8.67 12.08 -1.33
CA THR A 37 -9.45 12.33 -2.56
C THR A 37 -9.72 11.08 -3.39
N THR A 38 -8.86 10.07 -3.31
CA THR A 38 -8.95 8.86 -4.15
C THR A 38 -9.21 7.58 -3.38
N GLY A 39 -9.14 7.61 -2.04
CA GLY A 39 -9.23 6.44 -1.17
C GLY A 39 -7.99 5.55 -1.18
N GLY A 40 -6.91 5.94 -1.88
CA GLY A 40 -5.67 5.18 -1.96
C GLY A 40 -4.47 6.08 -2.23
N GLY A 41 -3.26 5.56 -2.04
CA GLY A 41 -2.02 6.27 -2.27
C GLY A 41 -0.90 5.35 -2.72
N GLY A 42 0.25 5.92 -3.07
CA GLY A 42 1.43 5.18 -3.48
C GLY A 42 2.36 6.01 -4.36
N TRP A 43 3.48 5.42 -4.71
CA TRP A 43 4.48 6.04 -5.58
C TRP A 43 4.58 5.32 -6.92
N PRO A 44 4.92 6.06 -8.02
CA PRO A 44 5.28 7.49 -8.03
C PRO A 44 4.07 8.36 -7.66
N LEU A 45 4.26 9.33 -6.79
CA LEU A 45 3.25 10.31 -6.44
C LEU A 45 3.36 11.51 -7.40
N ASN A 46 2.28 11.84 -8.07
CA ASN A 46 2.21 12.98 -8.97
C ASN A 46 1.06 13.89 -8.54
N VAL A 47 1.34 15.17 -8.29
CA VAL A 47 0.34 16.13 -7.86
C VAL A 47 0.49 17.43 -8.64
N PHE A 48 -0.63 17.96 -9.10
CA PHE A 48 -0.71 19.30 -9.70
C PHE A 48 -1.17 20.28 -8.62
N VAL A 49 -0.44 21.37 -8.50
CA VAL A 49 -0.68 22.38 -7.47
C VAL A 49 -0.82 23.76 -8.08
N THR A 50 -1.49 24.66 -7.36
CA THR A 50 -1.52 26.09 -7.70
C THR A 50 -0.15 26.73 -7.40
N PRO A 51 0.11 27.98 -7.85
CA PRO A 51 1.31 28.72 -7.45
C PRO A 51 1.45 28.89 -5.93
N GLU A 52 0.35 28.82 -5.18
CA GLU A 52 0.30 28.84 -3.72
C GLU A 52 0.51 27.46 -3.08
N LEU A 53 0.91 26.46 -3.88
CA LEU A 53 1.16 25.07 -3.48
C LEU A 53 -0.06 24.31 -2.96
N GLN A 54 -1.27 24.77 -3.31
CA GLN A 54 -2.52 24.09 -2.97
C GLN A 54 -2.82 22.99 -4.01
N PRO A 55 -3.14 21.75 -3.61
CA PRO A 55 -3.33 20.66 -4.54
C PRO A 55 -4.66 20.78 -5.31
N ILE A 56 -4.60 20.54 -6.63
CA ILE A 56 -5.74 20.57 -7.54
C ILE A 56 -6.15 19.16 -7.93
N PHE A 57 -5.16 18.35 -8.32
CA PHE A 57 -5.37 17.00 -8.85
C PHE A 57 -4.13 16.14 -8.61
N GLY A 58 -4.31 14.84 -8.38
CA GLY A 58 -3.20 13.94 -8.16
C GLY A 58 -3.50 12.50 -8.59
N GLY A 59 -2.46 11.71 -8.59
CA GLY A 59 -2.51 10.29 -8.87
C GLY A 59 -1.14 9.64 -8.70
N THR A 60 -1.11 8.33 -8.86
CA THR A 60 0.13 7.57 -8.78
C THR A 60 0.76 7.40 -10.16
N TYR A 61 0.81 6.21 -10.67
CA TYR A 61 1.40 5.92 -11.97
C TYR A 61 0.40 6.16 -13.11
N TRP A 62 0.82 6.92 -14.12
CA TRP A 62 0.09 7.07 -15.38
C TRP A 62 0.91 6.50 -16.54
N PRO A 63 0.32 5.61 -17.36
CA PRO A 63 1.06 4.97 -18.44
C PRO A 63 1.47 5.99 -19.51
N GLY A 64 2.63 5.76 -20.11
CA GLY A 64 3.10 6.53 -21.27
C GLY A 64 2.38 6.12 -22.55
N PRO A 65 2.57 6.88 -23.66
CA PRO A 65 1.85 6.67 -24.93
C PRO A 65 2.10 5.31 -25.59
N LYS A 66 3.21 4.65 -25.28
CA LYS A 66 3.56 3.32 -25.82
C LYS A 66 3.15 2.16 -24.91
N SER A 67 2.46 2.42 -23.81
CA SER A 67 2.04 1.37 -22.88
C SER A 67 0.77 0.69 -23.36
N GLU A 68 0.75 -0.64 -23.35
CA GLU A 68 -0.45 -1.43 -23.68
C GLU A 68 -1.62 -1.15 -22.73
N ARG A 69 -1.34 -0.61 -21.53
CA ARG A 69 -2.35 -0.20 -20.54
C ARG A 69 -3.04 1.12 -20.88
N ASN A 70 -2.65 1.80 -21.95
CA ASN A 70 -3.20 3.10 -22.34
C ASN A 70 -4.62 3.02 -22.93
N HIS A 71 -5.18 1.82 -23.11
CA HIS A 71 -6.47 1.63 -23.79
C HIS A 71 -7.71 1.99 -22.96
N GLN A 72 -7.57 2.32 -21.66
CA GLN A 72 -8.72 2.51 -20.77
C GLN A 72 -8.94 3.91 -20.16
N GLY A 73 -8.35 4.96 -20.71
CA GLY A 73 -8.72 6.28 -20.14
C GLY A 73 -7.71 7.40 -20.18
N GLY A 74 -6.73 7.32 -21.02
CA GLY A 74 -5.78 8.39 -21.27
C GLY A 74 -4.55 8.32 -20.34
N GLY A 75 -3.40 8.05 -20.95
CA GLY A 75 -2.12 8.07 -20.28
C GLY A 75 -1.71 9.48 -19.82
N PHE A 76 -0.49 9.60 -19.34
CA PHE A 76 0.05 10.82 -18.78
C PHE A 76 -0.11 12.06 -19.68
N GLU A 77 0.04 11.91 -21.00
CA GLU A 77 -0.17 13.00 -21.98
C GLU A 77 -1.59 13.56 -21.92
N ALA A 78 -2.60 12.71 -21.86
CA ALA A 78 -3.99 13.13 -21.81
C ALA A 78 -4.32 13.86 -20.50
N ILE A 79 -3.73 13.43 -19.39
CA ILE A 79 -3.86 14.10 -18.08
C ILE A 79 -3.24 15.48 -18.13
N LEU A 80 -2.02 15.62 -18.63
CA LEU A 80 -1.36 16.91 -18.80
C LEU A 80 -2.23 17.87 -19.62
N THR A 81 -2.73 17.42 -20.75
CA THR A 81 -3.58 18.23 -21.62
C THR A 81 -4.87 18.67 -20.91
N LYS A 82 -5.55 17.76 -20.20
CA LYS A 82 -6.77 18.07 -19.45
C LYS A 82 -6.53 19.08 -18.33
N VAL A 83 -5.47 18.90 -17.56
CA VAL A 83 -5.15 19.82 -16.46
C VAL A 83 -4.76 21.20 -16.98
N ALA A 84 -3.97 21.26 -18.04
CA ALA A 84 -3.60 22.54 -18.68
C ALA A 84 -4.82 23.27 -19.24
N SER A 85 -5.73 22.57 -19.92
CA SER A 85 -6.98 23.14 -20.43
C SER A 85 -7.89 23.64 -19.31
N ALA A 86 -8.09 22.82 -18.25
CA ALA A 86 -8.90 23.19 -17.11
C ALA A 86 -8.35 24.43 -16.39
N TRP A 87 -7.03 24.51 -16.22
CA TRP A 87 -6.39 25.69 -15.65
C TRP A 87 -6.60 26.94 -16.50
N LYS A 88 -6.39 26.82 -17.81
CA LYS A 88 -6.56 27.95 -18.75
C LYS A 88 -7.99 28.46 -18.83
N GLU A 89 -8.96 27.57 -18.81
CA GLU A 89 -10.37 27.91 -19.03
C GLU A 89 -11.11 28.28 -17.73
N GLN A 90 -10.69 27.71 -16.59
CA GLN A 90 -11.40 27.80 -15.32
C GLN A 90 -10.45 28.04 -14.13
N GLU A 91 -9.43 28.87 -14.28
CA GLU A 91 -8.41 29.11 -13.24
C GLU A 91 -9.04 29.48 -11.88
N SER A 92 -9.97 30.42 -11.85
CA SER A 92 -10.61 30.84 -10.60
C SER A 92 -11.30 29.70 -9.87
N ARG A 93 -11.97 28.82 -10.61
CA ARG A 93 -12.64 27.65 -10.06
C ARG A 93 -11.64 26.60 -9.55
N CYS A 94 -10.54 26.42 -10.26
CA CYS A 94 -9.45 25.52 -9.82
C CYS A 94 -8.83 26.03 -8.51
N ARG A 95 -8.59 27.34 -8.39
CA ARG A 95 -8.06 27.95 -7.17
C ARG A 95 -9.03 27.82 -5.99
N GLU A 96 -10.30 28.09 -6.20
CA GLU A 96 -11.32 27.95 -5.17
C GLU A 96 -11.43 26.49 -4.68
N SER A 97 -11.45 25.54 -5.60
CA SER A 97 -11.46 24.11 -5.27
C SER A 97 -10.21 23.68 -4.47
N ALA A 98 -9.03 24.15 -4.90
CA ALA A 98 -7.77 23.86 -4.23
C ALA A 98 -7.72 24.44 -2.80
N ALA A 99 -8.23 25.64 -2.61
CA ALA A 99 -8.33 26.26 -1.29
C ALA A 99 -9.26 25.45 -0.36
N ASN A 100 -10.44 25.09 -0.85
CA ASN A 100 -11.40 24.31 -0.08
C ASN A 100 -10.84 22.95 0.34
N ILE A 101 -10.18 22.25 -0.58
CA ILE A 101 -9.50 20.96 -0.29
C ILE A 101 -8.42 21.16 0.78
N THR A 102 -7.60 22.20 0.63
CA THR A 102 -6.53 22.50 1.59
C THR A 102 -7.07 22.77 2.99
N ASP A 103 -8.17 23.50 3.09
CA ASP A 103 -8.82 23.80 4.38
C ASP A 103 -9.41 22.54 5.02
N GLN A 104 -10.04 21.66 4.23
CA GLN A 104 -10.50 20.36 4.72
C GLN A 104 -9.36 19.49 5.23
N LEU A 105 -8.25 19.39 4.49
CA LEU A 105 -7.07 18.64 4.95
C LEU A 105 -6.48 19.19 6.25
N ARG A 106 -6.46 20.51 6.42
CA ARG A 106 -6.05 21.13 7.68
C ARG A 106 -6.96 20.79 8.85
N GLN A 107 -8.29 20.77 8.62
CA GLN A 107 -9.26 20.37 9.64
C GLN A 107 -9.04 18.90 10.05
N PHE A 108 -8.94 17.97 9.09
CA PHE A 108 -8.64 16.57 9.37
C PHE A 108 -7.34 16.38 10.16
N ALA A 109 -6.28 17.10 9.78
CA ALA A 109 -5.01 17.04 10.49
C ALA A 109 -5.12 17.54 11.94
N GLN A 110 -5.93 18.56 12.19
CA GLN A 110 -6.19 19.09 13.53
C GLN A 110 -7.06 18.12 14.37
N GLU A 111 -8.10 17.58 13.78
CA GLU A 111 -8.98 16.60 14.44
C GLU A 111 -8.24 15.31 14.76
N GLY A 112 -7.43 14.78 13.84
CA GLY A 112 -6.58 13.62 14.08
C GLY A 112 -5.58 13.84 15.21
N THR A 113 -5.02 15.07 15.32
CA THR A 113 -4.11 15.42 16.43
C THR A 113 -4.86 15.53 17.76
N LEU A 114 -6.11 16.00 17.75
CA LEU A 114 -6.96 16.08 18.93
C LEU A 114 -7.46 14.70 19.37
N SER A 115 -7.77 13.79 18.42
CA SER A 115 -8.13 12.40 18.74
C SER A 115 -6.95 11.66 19.37
N GLY A 116 -5.73 11.82 18.82
CA GLY A 116 -4.53 11.25 19.42
C GLY A 116 -4.19 11.80 20.83
N ARG A 117 -4.59 13.04 21.13
CA ARG A 117 -4.44 13.61 22.49
C ARG A 117 -5.52 13.14 23.47
N ARG A 118 -6.73 12.85 23.00
CA ARG A 118 -7.79 12.29 23.86
C ARG A 118 -7.49 10.89 24.34
N SER A 119 -6.66 10.12 23.63
CA SER A 119 -6.18 8.81 24.08
C SER A 119 -5.10 8.90 25.18
N GLY A 120 -4.57 10.10 25.50
CA GLY A 120 -3.51 10.31 26.47
C GLY A 120 -3.89 10.97 27.79
N GLU A 121 -5.07 11.57 27.92
CA GLU A 121 -5.48 12.28 29.14
C GLU A 121 -6.85 11.79 29.63
N GLY A 122 -6.86 10.63 30.31
CA GLY A 122 -8.04 10.18 31.04
C GLY A 122 -8.45 8.73 30.94
N ALA A 123 -7.57 7.84 30.50
CA ALA A 123 -7.86 6.39 30.49
C ALA A 123 -7.46 5.77 31.84
N ASP A 124 -8.31 5.93 32.84
CA ASP A 124 -8.34 5.00 33.96
C ASP A 124 -9.16 3.78 33.50
N GLY A 125 -8.48 2.70 33.08
CA GLY A 125 -9.04 1.35 32.98
C GLY A 125 -9.76 0.93 31.69
N GLY A 126 -9.48 1.53 30.52
CA GLY A 126 -10.16 1.16 29.26
C GLY A 126 -9.24 0.83 28.05
N ASP A 127 -7.95 0.75 28.23
CA ASP A 127 -6.99 0.61 27.13
C ASP A 127 -7.06 -0.77 26.43
N ASP A 128 -7.27 -1.82 27.20
CA ASP A 128 -7.33 -3.20 26.67
C ASP A 128 -8.54 -3.46 25.75
N ALA A 129 -9.68 -2.83 26.00
CA ALA A 129 -10.89 -3.05 25.20
C ALA A 129 -10.79 -2.38 23.82
N LEU A 130 -10.14 -1.22 23.72
CA LEU A 130 -9.94 -0.50 22.46
C LEU A 130 -8.93 -1.24 21.55
N GLU A 131 -7.89 -1.80 22.15
CA GLU A 131 -6.89 -2.58 21.41
C GLU A 131 -7.47 -3.88 20.83
N LEU A 132 -8.39 -4.52 21.54
CA LEU A 132 -9.05 -5.75 21.10
C LEU A 132 -10.01 -5.52 19.91
N GLU A 133 -10.79 -4.43 19.93
CA GLU A 133 -11.64 -4.04 18.81
C GLU A 133 -10.82 -3.74 17.54
N LEU A 134 -9.65 -3.09 17.68
CA LEU A 134 -8.74 -2.86 16.57
C LEU A 134 -8.16 -4.15 15.97
N VAL A 135 -7.96 -5.18 16.79
CA VAL A 135 -7.49 -6.51 16.32
C VAL A 135 -8.56 -7.21 15.47
N GLU A 136 -9.83 -7.15 15.93
CA GLU A 136 -10.97 -7.70 15.19
C GLU A 136 -11.16 -6.97 13.84
N GLU A 137 -11.19 -5.66 13.86
CA GLU A 137 -11.29 -4.83 12.64
C GLU A 137 -10.14 -5.13 11.67
N ALA A 138 -8.92 -5.28 12.17
CA ALA A 138 -7.77 -5.60 11.35
C ALA A 138 -7.90 -7.00 10.72
N TYR A 139 -8.35 -7.99 11.48
CA TYR A 139 -8.61 -9.33 10.94
C TYR A 139 -9.68 -9.30 9.84
N ASP A 140 -10.81 -8.65 10.09
CA ASP A 140 -11.91 -8.52 9.13
C ASP A 140 -11.47 -7.80 7.85
N HIS A 141 -10.63 -6.77 8.00
CA HIS A 141 -10.04 -6.08 6.86
C HIS A 141 -9.20 -7.01 5.98
N TYR A 142 -8.36 -7.85 6.56
CA TYR A 142 -7.57 -8.81 5.79
C TYR A 142 -8.43 -9.94 5.22
N TYR A 143 -9.38 -10.45 6.01
CA TYR A 143 -10.27 -11.51 5.58
C TYR A 143 -11.11 -11.11 4.36
N SER A 144 -11.70 -9.93 4.38
CA SER A 144 -12.52 -9.40 3.28
C SER A 144 -11.75 -9.17 1.97
N ARG A 145 -10.42 -9.02 2.04
CA ARG A 145 -9.55 -8.79 0.87
C ARG A 145 -8.73 -10.00 0.45
N TYR A 146 -8.88 -11.09 1.15
CA TYR A 146 -8.15 -12.31 0.87
C TYR A 146 -8.58 -12.96 -0.44
N ASP A 147 -7.60 -13.39 -1.24
CA ASP A 147 -7.83 -14.13 -2.47
C ASP A 147 -7.86 -15.64 -2.17
N GLU A 148 -9.06 -16.20 -2.07
CA GLU A 148 -9.24 -17.62 -1.78
C GLU A 148 -8.67 -18.53 -2.85
N GLN A 149 -8.52 -18.07 -4.09
CA GLN A 149 -8.02 -18.91 -5.18
C GLN A 149 -6.49 -19.03 -5.17
N TYR A 150 -5.80 -17.90 -5.05
CA TYR A 150 -4.34 -17.83 -5.20
C TYR A 150 -3.60 -17.39 -3.94
N GLY A 151 -4.29 -17.17 -2.85
CA GLY A 151 -3.69 -16.59 -1.65
C GLY A 151 -3.26 -15.13 -1.82
N GLY A 152 -2.85 -14.50 -0.72
CA GLY A 152 -2.51 -13.08 -0.68
C GLY A 152 -3.72 -12.16 -0.66
N PHE A 153 -3.48 -10.85 -0.71
CA PHE A 153 -4.52 -9.83 -0.49
C PHE A 153 -4.69 -8.94 -1.72
N GLY A 154 -5.94 -8.72 -2.11
CA GLY A 154 -6.29 -7.90 -3.26
C GLY A 154 -6.08 -8.58 -4.61
N GLY A 155 -6.08 -7.77 -5.67
CA GLY A 155 -5.94 -8.22 -7.07
C GLY A 155 -4.51 -8.16 -7.60
N ALA A 156 -4.38 -7.79 -8.89
CA ALA A 156 -3.10 -7.54 -9.53
C ALA A 156 -2.84 -6.02 -9.62
N PRO A 157 -1.62 -5.53 -9.39
CA PRO A 157 -0.43 -6.27 -8.96
C PRO A 157 -0.55 -6.78 -7.52
N LYS A 158 0.04 -7.95 -7.23
CA LYS A 158 -0.06 -8.61 -5.93
C LYS A 158 1.28 -8.58 -5.20
N PHE A 159 1.26 -8.07 -3.97
CA PHE A 159 2.46 -7.90 -3.12
C PHE A 159 2.54 -8.98 -2.05
N PRO A 160 3.75 -9.45 -1.70
CA PRO A 160 3.97 -10.46 -0.65
C PRO A 160 3.52 -10.02 0.75
N THR A 161 3.57 -8.73 1.07
CA THR A 161 3.14 -8.11 2.35
C THR A 161 3.50 -8.91 3.62
N PRO A 162 4.80 -9.13 3.90
CA PRO A 162 5.23 -10.01 5.00
C PRO A 162 4.76 -9.54 6.39
N SER A 163 4.57 -8.24 6.59
CA SER A 163 4.02 -7.69 7.83
C SER A 163 2.57 -8.15 8.10
N HIS A 164 1.75 -8.24 7.06
CA HIS A 164 0.38 -8.75 7.17
C HIS A 164 0.36 -10.23 7.53
N LEU A 165 1.22 -11.01 6.87
CA LEU A 165 1.35 -12.44 7.16
C LEU A 165 1.85 -12.68 8.59
N SER A 166 2.82 -11.87 9.04
CA SER A 166 3.33 -11.96 10.41
C SER A 166 2.27 -11.60 11.45
N PHE A 167 1.46 -10.57 11.19
CA PHE A 167 0.34 -10.20 12.04
C PHE A 167 -0.67 -11.35 12.18
N LEU A 168 -1.13 -11.90 11.05
CA LEU A 168 -2.11 -12.99 11.04
C LEU A 168 -1.62 -14.27 11.76
N LEU A 169 -0.32 -14.59 11.67
CA LEU A 169 0.26 -15.73 12.42
C LEU A 169 0.26 -15.46 13.92
N ARG A 170 0.59 -14.24 14.33
CA ARG A 170 0.65 -13.86 15.75
C ARG A 170 -0.71 -13.87 16.45
N LEU A 171 -1.82 -13.76 15.70
CA LEU A 171 -3.15 -13.88 16.28
C LEU A 171 -3.34 -15.20 17.05
N GLY A 172 -2.65 -16.27 16.62
CA GLY A 172 -2.67 -17.56 17.31
C GLY A 172 -1.71 -17.68 18.50
N GLU A 173 -0.70 -16.78 18.58
CA GLU A 173 0.33 -16.79 19.62
C GLU A 173 -0.08 -15.96 20.85
N TRP A 174 -0.97 -14.98 20.71
CA TRP A 174 -1.43 -14.14 21.80
C TRP A 174 -2.36 -14.88 22.72
N ASP A 175 -1.91 -15.05 23.98
CA ASP A 175 -2.58 -15.83 25.00
C ASP A 175 -4.05 -15.43 25.21
N GLY A 176 -4.95 -16.37 24.92
CA GLY A 176 -6.36 -16.39 25.33
C GLY A 176 -7.21 -15.20 24.85
N ILE A 177 -6.79 -13.99 25.16
CA ILE A 177 -7.57 -12.78 24.98
C ILE A 177 -8.00 -12.55 23.52
N VAL A 178 -7.08 -12.72 22.57
CA VAL A 178 -7.40 -12.52 21.14
C VAL A 178 -8.34 -13.62 20.64
N LYS A 179 -8.15 -14.86 21.08
CA LYS A 179 -9.04 -15.97 20.74
C LYS A 179 -10.45 -15.79 21.29
N ASP A 180 -10.54 -15.18 22.48
CA ASP A 180 -11.85 -14.87 23.10
C ASP A 180 -12.61 -13.80 22.32
N VAL A 181 -11.91 -12.89 21.62
CA VAL A 181 -12.51 -11.81 20.82
C VAL A 181 -12.87 -12.25 19.41
N ILE A 182 -11.90 -12.81 18.66
CA ILE A 182 -12.09 -13.17 17.26
C ILE A 182 -12.54 -14.64 17.04
N GLY A 183 -12.41 -15.49 18.06
CA GLY A 183 -12.76 -16.91 18.04
C GLY A 183 -11.65 -17.81 17.46
N ASP A 184 -11.66 -19.07 17.89
CA ASP A 184 -10.70 -20.08 17.44
C ASP A 184 -10.76 -20.33 15.93
N ASP A 185 -11.96 -20.29 15.34
CA ASP A 185 -12.17 -20.47 13.91
C ASP A 185 -11.48 -19.37 13.08
N ALA A 186 -11.51 -18.12 13.56
CA ALA A 186 -10.84 -17.01 12.89
C ALA A 186 -9.32 -17.13 12.97
N VAL A 187 -8.79 -17.56 14.11
CA VAL A 187 -7.35 -17.83 14.27
C VAL A 187 -6.89 -18.93 13.32
N GLN A 188 -7.62 -20.05 13.27
CA GLN A 188 -7.30 -21.15 12.36
C GLN A 188 -7.39 -20.71 10.89
N ASN A 189 -8.38 -19.89 10.56
CA ASN A 189 -8.54 -19.34 9.23
C ASN A 189 -7.39 -18.41 8.86
N ALA A 190 -6.95 -17.52 9.76
CA ALA A 190 -5.79 -16.66 9.55
C ALA A 190 -4.51 -17.47 9.24
N GLN A 191 -4.27 -18.56 9.98
CA GLN A 191 -3.16 -19.46 9.73
C GLN A 191 -3.25 -20.13 8.35
N ASN A 192 -4.45 -20.58 7.97
CA ASN A 192 -4.70 -21.18 6.66
C ASN A 192 -4.47 -20.18 5.52
N MET A 193 -4.91 -18.92 5.70
CA MET A 193 -4.67 -17.84 4.73
C MET A 193 -3.17 -17.60 4.51
N VAL A 194 -2.38 -17.59 5.59
CA VAL A 194 -0.93 -17.43 5.51
C VAL A 194 -0.29 -18.64 4.83
N ALA A 195 -0.60 -19.85 5.26
CA ALA A 195 -0.03 -21.08 4.70
C ALA A 195 -0.29 -21.18 3.19
N LYS A 196 -1.52 -20.92 2.75
CA LYS A 196 -1.90 -20.94 1.35
C LYS A 196 -1.18 -19.83 0.55
N THR A 197 -1.07 -18.62 1.10
CA THR A 197 -0.34 -17.52 0.46
C THR A 197 1.13 -17.89 0.23
N LEU A 198 1.79 -18.39 1.24
CA LEU A 198 3.20 -18.79 1.15
C LEU A 198 3.42 -19.96 0.18
N GLU A 199 2.49 -20.91 0.15
CA GLU A 199 2.54 -22.03 -0.79
C GLU A 199 2.45 -21.54 -2.24
N HIS A 200 1.48 -20.66 -2.54
CA HIS A 200 1.32 -20.11 -3.89
C HIS A 200 2.49 -19.21 -4.29
N MET A 201 3.02 -18.40 -3.38
CA MET A 201 4.23 -17.62 -3.62
C MET A 201 5.44 -18.52 -3.90
N ALA A 202 5.61 -19.61 -3.13
CA ALA A 202 6.74 -20.54 -3.29
C ALA A 202 6.67 -21.33 -4.60
N LYS A 203 5.48 -21.62 -5.10
CA LYS A 203 5.24 -22.29 -6.40
C LYS A 203 5.20 -21.30 -7.57
N GLY A 204 4.94 -20.03 -7.30
CA GLY A 204 4.82 -18.97 -8.30
C GLY A 204 6.14 -18.51 -8.89
N GLY A 205 6.06 -17.78 -10.00
CA GLY A 205 7.23 -17.20 -10.69
C GLY A 205 7.93 -16.09 -9.90
N ILE A 206 7.29 -15.52 -8.85
CA ILE A 206 7.94 -14.50 -8.02
C ILE A 206 9.08 -15.07 -7.16
N LYS A 207 9.12 -16.39 -6.92
CA LYS A 207 10.22 -17.03 -6.24
C LYS A 207 11.36 -17.28 -7.22
N ASP A 208 12.57 -16.84 -6.87
CA ASP A 208 13.75 -17.26 -7.60
C ASP A 208 14.17 -18.67 -7.16
N GLN A 209 14.01 -19.62 -8.07
CA GLN A 209 14.29 -21.03 -7.79
C GLN A 209 15.80 -21.35 -7.77
N VAL A 210 16.63 -20.47 -8.31
CA VAL A 210 18.10 -20.65 -8.44
C VAL A 210 18.85 -19.79 -7.44
N GLY A 211 18.57 -18.49 -7.40
CA GLY A 211 19.31 -17.53 -6.59
C GLY A 211 18.66 -17.22 -5.25
N HIS A 212 17.60 -17.92 -4.89
CA HIS A 212 16.77 -17.67 -3.71
C HIS A 212 16.12 -16.27 -3.63
N GLY A 213 15.20 -16.08 -2.69
CA GLY A 213 14.46 -14.82 -2.51
C GLY A 213 13.25 -14.70 -3.43
N PHE A 214 12.58 -13.56 -3.31
CA PHE A 214 11.34 -13.27 -4.01
C PHE A 214 11.43 -11.93 -4.72
N ALA A 215 10.72 -11.80 -5.84
CA ALA A 215 10.51 -10.51 -6.49
C ALA A 215 9.66 -9.60 -5.59
N ARG A 216 9.76 -8.29 -5.81
CA ARG A 216 9.04 -7.28 -5.04
C ARG A 216 7.53 -7.50 -5.07
N TYR A 217 6.99 -7.84 -6.25
CA TYR A 217 5.58 -8.16 -6.43
C TYR A 217 5.35 -8.99 -7.69
N SER A 218 4.16 -9.59 -7.78
CA SER A 218 3.68 -10.21 -9.00
C SER A 218 2.82 -9.24 -9.80
N VAL A 219 3.04 -9.17 -11.11
CA VAL A 219 2.20 -8.40 -12.05
C VAL A 219 0.82 -9.06 -12.21
N THR A 220 0.76 -10.38 -12.01
CA THR A 220 -0.47 -11.16 -12.07
C THR A 220 -0.97 -11.56 -10.69
N LYS A 221 -2.25 -11.87 -10.56
CA LYS A 221 -2.86 -12.26 -9.29
C LYS A 221 -2.48 -13.67 -8.81
N ASP A 222 -1.99 -14.53 -9.71
CA ASP A 222 -1.62 -15.92 -9.49
C ASP A 222 -0.14 -16.14 -9.14
N TRP A 223 0.60 -15.07 -8.89
CA TRP A 223 2.02 -15.07 -8.56
C TRP A 223 2.96 -15.53 -9.68
N SER A 224 2.47 -15.68 -10.92
CA SER A 224 3.24 -16.27 -12.03
C SER A 224 4.25 -15.31 -12.66
N LEU A 225 3.94 -14.02 -12.79
CA LEU A 225 4.77 -13.04 -13.49
C LEU A 225 5.42 -12.05 -12.53
N PRO A 226 6.73 -12.19 -12.23
CA PRO A 226 7.43 -11.29 -11.34
C PRO A 226 7.73 -9.94 -11.99
N HIS A 227 7.75 -8.88 -11.19
CA HIS A 227 8.38 -7.62 -11.56
C HIS A 227 9.89 -7.69 -11.35
N PHE A 228 10.68 -6.95 -12.14
CA PHE A 228 12.13 -7.11 -12.24
C PHE A 228 12.93 -6.79 -10.97
N GLU A 229 12.40 -6.04 -10.03
CA GLU A 229 13.12 -5.77 -8.79
C GLU A 229 13.07 -6.97 -7.86
N LYS A 230 14.24 -7.43 -7.44
CA LYS A 230 14.41 -8.46 -6.43
C LYS A 230 14.62 -7.78 -5.10
N MET A 231 13.70 -7.96 -4.18
CA MET A 231 13.88 -7.49 -2.82
C MET A 231 14.12 -8.69 -1.91
N TYR A 232 15.15 -8.61 -1.09
CA TYR A 232 15.36 -9.61 -0.03
C TYR A 232 14.47 -9.23 1.15
N VAL A 233 13.35 -9.94 1.33
CA VAL A 233 12.51 -9.84 2.52
C VAL A 233 12.85 -10.98 3.44
N PHE A 234 13.39 -10.71 4.63
CA PHE A 234 13.53 -11.73 5.67
C PHE A 234 12.17 -11.88 6.38
N LEU A 235 11.46 -12.94 6.10
CA LEU A 235 10.43 -13.46 6.98
C LEU A 235 11.12 -14.41 7.97
N VAL A 236 11.44 -13.90 9.15
CA VAL A 236 11.82 -14.76 10.26
C VAL A 236 10.51 -15.28 10.85
N PHE A 237 10.12 -16.47 10.45
CA PHE A 237 9.08 -17.18 11.17
C PHE A 237 9.66 -17.63 12.51
N PRO A 238 8.98 -17.41 13.65
CA PRO A 238 9.37 -18.05 14.88
C PRO A 238 9.33 -19.58 14.66
N MET A 239 10.50 -20.22 14.80
CA MET A 239 10.62 -21.66 14.73
C MET A 239 9.93 -22.27 15.96
N GLY A 240 8.64 -22.57 15.87
CA GLY A 240 7.88 -23.10 17.00
C GLY A 240 6.64 -23.91 16.64
N TYR A 241 6.24 -23.91 15.40
CA TYR A 241 5.05 -24.70 15.00
C TYR A 241 5.48 -26.02 14.36
N THR A 242 5.76 -27.01 15.20
CA THR A 242 5.81 -28.41 14.80
C THR A 242 4.46 -29.02 15.18
N ASP A 243 3.50 -28.96 14.26
CA ASP A 243 2.37 -29.88 14.32
C ASP A 243 2.86 -31.24 13.82
N GLU A 244 3.09 -32.16 14.72
CA GLU A 244 3.50 -33.54 14.41
C GLU A 244 2.39 -34.32 13.64
N SER A 245 1.20 -33.73 13.45
CA SER A 245 0.07 -34.38 12.75
C SER A 245 0.03 -34.09 11.24
N ALA A 246 0.75 -33.08 10.75
CA ALA A 246 0.87 -32.78 9.33
C ALA A 246 2.18 -33.35 8.78
N GLY A 247 2.16 -34.61 8.44
CA GLY A 247 3.28 -35.25 7.75
C GLY A 247 3.75 -34.43 6.55
N SER A 248 4.99 -33.96 6.59
CA SER A 248 5.69 -33.28 5.50
C SER A 248 5.55 -31.74 5.41
N MET A 249 5.84 -31.02 6.47
CA MET A 249 6.06 -29.57 6.40
C MET A 249 7.51 -29.18 6.71
N THR A 250 8.45 -30.04 6.35
CA THR A 250 9.92 -29.82 6.55
C THR A 250 10.54 -28.91 5.48
N MET A 251 9.75 -28.15 4.72
CA MET A 251 10.28 -27.34 3.59
C MET A 251 10.04 -25.84 3.65
N LEU A 252 9.69 -25.27 4.76
CA LEU A 252 9.54 -23.80 4.83
C LEU A 252 10.64 -23.12 5.67
N ASN A 253 11.90 -23.58 5.55
CA ASN A 253 13.05 -22.75 5.83
C ASN A 253 13.23 -21.72 4.69
N CYS A 254 12.20 -20.90 4.41
CA CYS A 254 12.30 -19.76 3.52
C CYS A 254 12.65 -18.53 4.35
N CYS A 255 13.93 -18.28 4.56
CA CYS A 255 14.40 -16.96 4.96
C CYS A 255 14.06 -15.97 3.84
N LEU A 256 13.02 -15.17 4.02
CA LEU A 256 12.74 -14.00 3.22
C LEU A 256 13.55 -12.83 3.79
N SER A 257 14.59 -12.36 3.11
CA SER A 257 15.37 -11.20 3.57
C SER A 257 15.23 -10.01 2.64
N ILE A 258 14.91 -8.84 3.18
CA ILE A 258 14.93 -7.56 2.46
C ILE A 258 16.24 -6.85 2.79
N SER A 259 17.09 -6.65 1.82
CA SER A 259 18.19 -5.70 1.88
C SER A 259 17.93 -4.61 0.83
N MET A 260 17.79 -3.38 1.25
CA MET A 260 17.86 -2.25 0.35
C MET A 260 19.33 -1.93 0.13
N HIS A 261 19.85 -2.23 -1.04
CA HIS A 261 21.10 -1.64 -1.51
C HIS A 261 20.73 -0.44 -2.36
N GLY A 262 20.94 0.76 -1.78
CA GLY A 262 21.04 1.98 -2.57
C GLY A 262 22.33 1.95 -3.36
N SER A 263 22.25 2.19 -4.65
CA SER A 263 23.33 2.67 -5.50
C SER A 263 22.80 3.84 -6.32
#